data_28456f9e87fe53e7be104c237190edae
#
_entry.id   28456f9e87fe53e7be104c237190edae
#
_cell.length_a   1.000
_cell.length_b   1.000
_cell.length_c   1.000
_cell.angle_alpha   90.00
_cell.angle_beta   90.00
_cell.angle_gamma   90.00
#
_symmetry.space_group_name_H-M   'P 1'
#
loop_
_entity.id
_entity.type
_entity.pdbx_description
1 polymer ?
#
loop_
_entity_poly.entity_id
_entity_poly.type
_entity_poly.pdbx_seq_one_letter_code
_entity_poly.pdbx_strand_id
1 'polypeptide(L)'
;MTSELEIDNYKCIICDGNRFKEVFNLEKISKKPYRIIKCSNCSMISIYPIPSKDFIQRHYNDPLYPKSAYFRNMTINFKGSPEVRLFLKGLNLIEKFYPNKGKILDVGCSSGIFLNMAKDRGWETLGIDLSKDFVNYTKKNFKLDIRYGFLKDFSFKENSFDVVTLWDLIEHVREPKELLKEVCRILKPEGIVLILTPNQNSLIKKTTNLSYKLSFGRWKTPANVVYDIHHLYYFSKKNITILLTKIGFKTVYIGKEETILNRIIGEESDHWIKKNKFMVFGLRLIFFIAKLTGNKNKLLILSRKKRILTNII
;
A
#
# COMPACT_ATOMS: atom_id res chain seq x y z
N MET A 1 -16.94 -5.95 25.70
CA MET A 1 -17.49 -6.58 24.48
C MET A 1 -17.61 -5.49 23.43
N THR A 2 -16.94 -5.60 22.28
CA THR A 2 -17.12 -4.65 21.17
C THR A 2 -18.47 -4.98 20.52
N SER A 3 -19.42 -4.04 20.57
CA SER A 3 -20.71 -4.16 19.89
C SER A 3 -20.50 -4.33 18.39
N GLU A 4 -21.28 -5.22 17.79
CA GLU A 4 -21.32 -5.34 16.34
C GLU A 4 -22.05 -4.12 15.77
N LEU A 5 -21.47 -3.54 14.72
CA LEU A 5 -22.02 -2.36 14.03
C LEU A 5 -22.54 -2.83 12.68
N GLU A 6 -23.83 -2.66 12.43
CA GLU A 6 -24.40 -2.76 11.10
C GLU A 6 -24.33 -1.38 10.43
N ILE A 7 -23.77 -1.32 9.23
CA ILE A 7 -23.55 -0.07 8.52
C ILE A 7 -24.21 -0.18 7.14
N ASP A 8 -25.42 0.37 7.02
CA ASP A 8 -26.28 0.20 5.85
C ASP A 8 -25.65 0.69 4.54
N ASN A 9 -24.94 1.80 4.59
CA ASN A 9 -24.35 2.45 3.39
C ASN A 9 -22.88 2.08 3.15
N TYR A 10 -22.36 1.05 3.83
CA TYR A 10 -20.97 0.62 3.65
C TYR A 10 -20.85 -0.90 3.56
N LYS A 11 -20.31 -1.38 2.45
CA LYS A 11 -20.04 -2.81 2.21
C LYS A 11 -18.56 -3.12 2.25
N CYS A 12 -18.24 -4.26 2.82
CA CYS A 12 -16.86 -4.76 2.84
C CYS A 12 -16.36 -5.01 1.41
N ILE A 13 -15.22 -4.42 1.05
CA ILE A 13 -14.62 -4.55 -0.29
C ILE A 13 -14.24 -5.98 -0.69
N ILE A 14 -14.19 -6.92 0.26
CA ILE A 14 -13.81 -8.32 0.01
C ILE A 14 -15.04 -9.23 -0.12
N CYS A 15 -16.01 -9.12 0.78
CA CYS A 15 -17.13 -10.07 0.88
C CYS A 15 -18.51 -9.44 0.80
N ASP A 16 -18.58 -8.14 0.55
CA ASP A 16 -19.80 -7.35 0.43
C ASP A 16 -20.72 -7.36 1.67
N GLY A 17 -20.25 -7.91 2.80
CA GLY A 17 -20.97 -7.89 4.09
C GLY A 17 -21.00 -6.49 4.71
N ASN A 18 -22.02 -6.21 5.52
CA ASN A 18 -22.27 -4.92 6.17
C ASN A 18 -22.12 -4.95 7.70
N ARG A 19 -21.77 -6.11 8.30
CA ARG A 19 -21.51 -6.26 9.74
C ARG A 19 -20.04 -6.08 10.08
N PHE A 20 -19.78 -5.19 11.03
CA PHE A 20 -18.42 -4.81 11.43
C PHE A 20 -18.27 -4.77 12.95
N LYS A 21 -17.05 -4.89 13.43
CA LYS A 21 -16.66 -4.65 14.82
C LYS A 21 -15.69 -3.49 14.86
N GLU A 22 -15.90 -2.54 15.78
CA GLU A 22 -14.93 -1.47 16.01
C GLU A 22 -13.65 -2.05 16.61
N VAL A 23 -12.51 -1.73 16.00
CA VAL A 23 -11.18 -2.10 16.51
C VAL A 23 -10.61 -0.94 17.33
N PHE A 24 -10.67 0.28 16.76
CA PHE A 24 -10.26 1.53 17.39
C PHE A 24 -11.18 2.66 16.99
N ASN A 25 -11.44 3.56 17.93
CA ASN A 25 -12.12 4.81 17.66
C ASN A 25 -11.07 5.94 17.65
N LEU A 26 -10.70 6.41 16.45
CA LEU A 26 -9.69 7.44 16.26
C LEU A 26 -10.15 8.81 16.74
N GLU A 27 -11.45 9.10 16.77
CA GLU A 27 -11.99 10.32 17.34
C GLU A 27 -11.68 10.41 18.84
N LYS A 28 -11.87 9.31 19.57
CA LYS A 28 -11.53 9.21 20.99
C LYS A 28 -10.02 9.19 21.27
N ILE A 29 -9.22 8.79 20.29
CA ILE A 29 -7.77 8.62 20.44
C ILE A 29 -7.01 9.86 19.98
N SER A 30 -7.35 10.42 18.81
CA SER A 30 -6.60 11.51 18.15
C SER A 30 -7.48 12.64 17.63
N LYS A 31 -8.74 12.73 18.08
CA LYS A 31 -9.75 13.72 17.63
C LYS A 31 -10.02 13.70 16.12
N LYS A 32 -9.69 12.61 15.43
CA LYS A 32 -9.97 12.42 14.02
C LYS A 32 -11.35 11.75 13.88
N PRO A 33 -12.26 12.19 13.00
CA PRO A 33 -13.64 11.71 12.90
C PRO A 33 -13.74 10.32 12.25
N TYR A 34 -12.79 9.43 12.54
CA TYR A 34 -12.68 8.13 11.90
C TYR A 34 -12.63 6.99 12.91
N ARG A 35 -13.08 5.83 12.49
CA ARG A 35 -13.01 4.56 13.23
C ARG A 35 -12.23 3.54 12.40
N ILE A 36 -11.51 2.67 13.05
CA ILE A 36 -10.96 1.47 12.44
C ILE A 36 -11.93 0.34 12.69
N ILE A 37 -12.51 -0.20 11.64
CA ILE A 37 -13.51 -1.26 11.68
C ILE A 37 -12.99 -2.55 11.05
N LYS A 38 -13.48 -3.68 11.56
CA LYS A 38 -13.15 -5.01 11.08
C LYS A 38 -14.41 -5.73 10.64
N CYS A 39 -14.46 -6.20 9.40
CA CYS A 39 -15.56 -7.00 8.90
C CYS A 39 -15.72 -8.30 9.69
N SER A 40 -16.94 -8.59 10.16
CA SER A 40 -17.24 -9.80 10.93
C SER A 40 -17.10 -11.08 10.10
N ASN A 41 -17.35 -11.01 8.79
CA ASN A 41 -17.31 -12.18 7.90
C ASN A 41 -15.90 -12.55 7.44
N CYS A 42 -15.12 -11.58 6.91
CA CYS A 42 -13.83 -11.87 6.28
C CYS A 42 -12.63 -11.29 7.02
N SER A 43 -12.85 -10.58 8.12
CA SER A 43 -11.81 -9.94 8.92
C SER A 43 -11.01 -8.85 8.19
N MET A 44 -11.53 -8.29 7.09
CA MET A 44 -10.95 -7.11 6.45
C MET A 44 -11.02 -5.93 7.41
N ILE A 45 -9.93 -5.19 7.54
CA ILE A 45 -9.88 -3.96 8.35
C ILE A 45 -9.87 -2.76 7.40
N SER A 46 -10.69 -1.76 7.71
CA SER A 46 -10.77 -0.50 6.98
C SER A 46 -10.97 0.67 7.93
N ILE A 47 -10.68 1.86 7.45
CA ILE A 47 -11.12 3.11 8.09
C ILE A 47 -12.60 3.36 7.76
N TYR A 48 -13.33 3.99 8.66
CA TYR A 48 -14.73 4.40 8.45
C TYR A 48 -15.04 5.73 9.17
N PRO A 49 -15.73 6.68 8.53
CA PRO A 49 -16.10 6.70 7.10
C PRO A 49 -14.86 6.76 6.18
N ILE A 50 -14.99 6.33 4.93
CA ILE A 50 -13.90 6.47 3.95
C ILE A 50 -13.74 7.96 3.60
N PRO A 51 -12.55 8.55 3.73
CA PRO A 51 -12.28 9.95 3.39
C PRO A 51 -12.71 10.30 1.96
N SER A 52 -13.15 11.54 1.74
CA SER A 52 -13.58 12.00 0.43
C SER A 52 -12.42 12.03 -0.59
N LYS A 53 -12.76 11.99 -1.89
CA LYS A 53 -11.77 12.14 -2.96
C LYS A 53 -10.99 13.45 -2.83
N ASP A 54 -11.69 14.54 -2.51
CA ASP A 54 -11.09 15.87 -2.36
C ASP A 54 -10.14 15.96 -1.15
N PHE A 55 -10.45 15.24 -0.06
CA PHE A 55 -9.55 15.15 1.09
C PHE A 55 -8.22 14.49 0.67
N ILE A 56 -8.28 13.39 -0.08
CA ILE A 56 -7.10 12.68 -0.55
C ILE A 56 -6.31 13.54 -1.54
N GLN A 57 -6.97 14.15 -2.53
CA GLN A 57 -6.29 15.01 -3.51
C GLN A 57 -5.61 16.22 -2.87
N ARG A 58 -6.28 16.86 -1.89
CA ARG A 58 -5.68 17.99 -1.15
C ARG A 58 -4.41 17.60 -0.43
N HIS A 59 -4.35 16.40 0.16
CA HIS A 59 -3.14 15.92 0.84
C HIS A 59 -1.94 15.85 -0.12
N TYR A 60 -2.10 15.27 -1.31
CA TYR A 60 -1.00 15.14 -2.29
C TYR A 60 -0.64 16.45 -3.02
N ASN A 61 -1.53 17.43 -3.02
CA ASN A 61 -1.30 18.75 -3.62
C ASN A 61 -1.13 19.87 -2.58
N ASP A 62 -0.93 19.53 -1.31
CA ASP A 62 -0.62 20.49 -0.25
C ASP A 62 0.72 21.18 -0.57
N PRO A 63 0.80 22.53 -0.54
CA PRO A 63 2.05 23.26 -0.78
C PRO A 63 3.19 22.88 0.19
N LEU A 64 2.87 22.26 1.32
CA LEU A 64 3.87 21.76 2.27
C LEU A 64 4.34 20.32 1.96
N TYR A 65 3.67 19.63 1.04
CA TYR A 65 4.02 18.24 0.70
C TYR A 65 5.47 18.07 0.24
N PRO A 66 6.06 18.98 -0.61
CA PRO A 66 7.48 18.90 -0.97
C PRO A 66 8.45 19.09 0.21
N LYS A 67 7.98 19.68 1.31
CA LYS A 67 8.77 19.84 2.55
C LYS A 67 8.64 18.63 3.48
N SER A 68 7.78 17.67 3.16
CA SER A 68 7.61 16.46 3.95
C SER A 68 8.88 15.61 3.95
N ALA A 69 9.10 14.88 5.03
CA ALA A 69 10.21 13.95 5.11
C ALA A 69 10.07 12.82 4.08
N TYR A 70 8.84 12.40 3.77
CA TYR A 70 8.58 11.43 2.71
C TYR A 70 9.10 11.91 1.34
N PHE A 71 8.76 13.14 0.95
CA PHE A 71 9.24 13.71 -0.32
C PHE A 71 10.76 13.79 -0.35
N ARG A 72 11.39 14.30 0.72
CA ARG A 72 12.87 14.39 0.80
C ARG A 72 13.53 13.01 0.73
N ASN A 73 13.01 12.01 1.42
CA ASN A 73 13.55 10.66 1.40
C ASN A 73 13.43 9.99 0.04
N MET A 74 12.35 10.28 -0.70
CA MET A 74 12.13 9.75 -2.03
C MET A 74 12.83 10.55 -3.15
N THR A 75 13.39 11.71 -2.87
CA THR A 75 14.05 12.56 -3.88
C THR A 75 15.54 12.75 -3.62
N ILE A 76 15.93 13.12 -2.40
CA ILE A 76 17.31 13.50 -2.07
C ILE A 76 18.08 12.31 -1.49
N ASN A 77 17.45 11.56 -0.58
CA ASN A 77 18.10 10.55 0.26
C ASN A 77 17.86 9.11 -0.22
N PHE A 78 17.42 8.91 -1.48
CA PHE A 78 17.01 7.58 -1.94
C PHE A 78 18.18 6.58 -2.09
N LYS A 79 19.39 7.05 -2.38
CA LYS A 79 20.58 6.17 -2.51
C LYS A 79 20.85 5.48 -1.16
N GLY A 80 20.74 4.16 -1.14
CA GLY A 80 20.85 3.37 0.10
C GLY A 80 19.55 3.27 0.91
N SER A 81 18.44 3.89 0.44
CA SER A 81 17.15 3.74 1.08
C SER A 81 16.65 2.27 1.01
N PRO A 82 15.86 1.85 2.00
CA PRO A 82 15.28 0.51 2.02
C PRO A 82 14.32 0.24 0.89
N GLU A 83 13.69 1.29 0.38
CA GLU A 83 12.80 1.24 -0.77
C GLU A 83 13.54 0.74 -1.99
N VAL A 84 14.76 1.19 -2.24
CA VAL A 84 15.61 0.70 -3.34
C VAL A 84 15.82 -0.80 -3.26
N ARG A 85 16.04 -1.35 -2.05
CA ARG A 85 16.18 -2.81 -1.86
C ARG A 85 14.89 -3.55 -2.21
N LEU A 86 13.72 -2.99 -1.83
CA LEU A 86 12.42 -3.57 -2.17
C LEU A 86 12.15 -3.48 -3.67
N PHE A 87 12.50 -2.36 -4.31
CA PHE A 87 12.40 -2.18 -5.76
C PHE A 87 13.28 -3.17 -6.53
N LEU A 88 14.53 -3.35 -6.12
CA LEU A 88 15.43 -4.38 -6.67
C LEU A 88 14.84 -5.77 -6.54
N LYS A 89 14.31 -6.11 -5.35
CA LYS A 89 13.66 -7.39 -5.12
C LYS A 89 12.44 -7.58 -6.01
N GLY A 90 11.61 -6.53 -6.16
CA GLY A 90 10.45 -6.56 -7.03
C GLY A 90 10.81 -6.74 -8.49
N LEU A 91 11.82 -6.02 -9.00
CA LEU A 91 12.33 -6.19 -10.36
C LEU A 91 12.85 -7.62 -10.60
N ASN A 92 13.62 -8.17 -9.66
CA ASN A 92 14.11 -9.54 -9.77
C ASN A 92 12.96 -10.57 -9.78
N LEU A 93 11.89 -10.33 -9.00
CA LEU A 93 10.70 -11.18 -9.02
C LEU A 93 9.94 -11.04 -10.34
N ILE A 94 9.74 -9.83 -10.84
CA ILE A 94 9.11 -9.59 -12.14
C ILE A 94 9.87 -10.34 -13.22
N GLU A 95 11.19 -10.17 -13.30
CA GLU A 95 12.04 -10.79 -14.32
C GLU A 95 12.10 -12.33 -14.21
N LYS A 96 11.97 -12.88 -12.99
CA LYS A 96 11.87 -14.32 -12.77
C LYS A 96 10.57 -14.91 -13.35
N PHE A 97 9.44 -14.21 -13.19
CA PHE A 97 8.12 -14.70 -13.59
C PHE A 97 7.68 -14.18 -14.97
N TYR A 98 8.34 -13.14 -15.48
CA TYR A 98 8.13 -12.53 -16.78
C TYR A 98 9.50 -12.15 -17.38
N PRO A 99 10.24 -13.13 -17.96
CA PRO A 99 11.64 -12.92 -18.37
C PRO A 99 11.80 -12.00 -19.58
N ASN A 100 10.78 -11.92 -20.43
CA ASN A 100 10.80 -11.05 -21.60
C ASN A 100 10.61 -9.59 -21.18
N LYS A 101 11.48 -8.70 -21.66
CA LYS A 101 11.29 -7.27 -21.44
C LYS A 101 10.10 -6.78 -22.26
N GLY A 102 9.41 -5.79 -21.72
CA GLY A 102 8.23 -5.19 -22.32
C GLY A 102 7.93 -3.87 -21.67
N LYS A 103 6.66 -3.55 -21.49
CA LYS A 103 6.18 -2.28 -20.97
C LYS A 103 5.70 -2.38 -19.53
N ILE A 104 6.29 -1.59 -18.65
CA ILE A 104 5.89 -1.44 -17.24
C ILE A 104 5.12 -0.13 -17.06
N LEU A 105 3.97 -0.21 -16.41
CA LEU A 105 3.25 0.91 -15.83
C LEU A 105 3.41 0.89 -14.31
N ASP A 106 3.87 1.99 -13.71
CA ASP A 106 3.88 2.18 -12.26
C ASP A 106 2.81 3.20 -11.87
N VAL A 107 1.79 2.75 -11.14
CA VAL A 107 0.69 3.61 -10.68
C VAL A 107 1.00 4.06 -9.25
N GLY A 108 1.04 5.39 -9.03
CA GLY A 108 1.58 5.98 -7.80
C GLY A 108 3.11 5.95 -7.80
N CYS A 109 3.72 6.31 -8.92
CA CYS A 109 5.17 6.13 -9.15
C CYS A 109 6.07 7.06 -8.32
N SER A 110 5.51 8.03 -7.58
CA SER A 110 6.26 8.95 -6.72
C SER A 110 7.44 9.59 -7.49
N SER A 111 8.64 9.54 -6.94
CA SER A 111 9.85 10.10 -7.54
C SER A 111 10.40 9.36 -8.75
N GLY A 112 9.75 8.27 -9.21
CA GLY A 112 10.16 7.51 -10.39
C GLY A 112 11.40 6.64 -10.23
N ILE A 113 11.94 6.48 -9.02
CA ILE A 113 13.15 5.69 -8.76
C ILE A 113 12.98 4.25 -9.26
N PHE A 114 11.84 3.60 -8.96
CA PHE A 114 11.55 2.26 -9.46
C PHE A 114 11.56 2.20 -10.99
N LEU A 115 10.91 3.15 -11.64
CA LEU A 115 10.85 3.22 -13.11
C LEU A 115 12.22 3.48 -13.72
N ASN A 116 13.04 4.33 -13.10
CA ASN A 116 14.41 4.56 -13.56
C ASN A 116 15.23 3.26 -13.47
N MET A 117 15.14 2.52 -12.37
CA MET A 117 15.81 1.23 -12.22
C MET A 117 15.31 0.18 -13.23
N ALA A 118 14.01 0.19 -13.55
CA ALA A 118 13.44 -0.68 -14.57
C ALA A 118 13.94 -0.31 -15.97
N LYS A 119 13.99 0.99 -16.30
CA LYS A 119 14.54 1.51 -17.56
C LYS A 119 16.00 1.10 -17.74
N ASP A 120 16.83 1.22 -16.69
CA ASP A 120 18.24 0.81 -16.72
C ASP A 120 18.40 -0.70 -16.99
N ARG A 121 17.36 -1.49 -16.73
CA ARG A 121 17.29 -2.93 -17.06
C ARG A 121 16.62 -3.25 -18.41
N GLY A 122 16.32 -2.23 -19.21
CA GLY A 122 15.77 -2.38 -20.56
C GLY A 122 14.26 -2.52 -20.65
N TRP A 123 13.50 -2.10 -19.62
CA TRP A 123 12.06 -2.00 -19.68
C TRP A 123 11.60 -0.69 -20.33
N GLU A 124 10.55 -0.71 -21.13
CA GLU A 124 9.80 0.48 -21.50
C GLU A 124 8.95 0.92 -20.29
N THR A 125 9.09 2.17 -19.85
CA THR A 125 8.50 2.62 -18.58
C THR A 125 7.53 3.77 -18.77
N LEU A 126 6.40 3.69 -18.07
CA LEU A 126 5.41 4.76 -17.92
C LEU A 126 5.00 4.86 -16.45
N GLY A 127 4.85 6.08 -15.94
CA GLY A 127 4.38 6.31 -14.58
C GLY A 127 3.14 7.21 -14.52
N ILE A 128 2.38 7.04 -13.45
CA ILE A 128 1.25 7.92 -13.09
C ILE A 128 1.37 8.30 -11.63
N ASP A 129 1.19 9.58 -11.30
CA ASP A 129 1.15 10.06 -9.92
C ASP A 129 0.17 11.22 -9.73
N LEU A 130 -0.35 11.41 -8.50
CA LEU A 130 -1.24 12.50 -8.12
C LEU A 130 -0.51 13.74 -7.59
N SER A 131 0.79 13.65 -7.34
CA SER A 131 1.62 14.76 -6.89
C SER A 131 2.27 15.44 -8.10
N LYS A 132 1.87 16.69 -8.34
CA LYS A 132 2.52 17.52 -9.38
C LYS A 132 4.03 17.67 -9.12
N ASP A 133 4.42 17.74 -7.86
CA ASP A 133 5.82 17.92 -7.48
C ASP A 133 6.65 16.69 -7.83
N PHE A 134 6.15 15.48 -7.57
CA PHE A 134 6.84 14.26 -8.00
C PHE A 134 6.88 14.12 -9.51
N VAL A 135 5.80 14.42 -10.21
CA VAL A 135 5.77 14.40 -11.69
C VAL A 135 6.85 15.33 -12.26
N ASN A 136 6.93 16.57 -11.76
CA ASN A 136 7.91 17.56 -12.21
C ASN A 136 9.34 17.14 -11.85
N TYR A 137 9.55 16.63 -10.61
CA TYR A 137 10.83 16.12 -10.17
C TYR A 137 11.34 15.00 -11.07
N THR A 138 10.48 14.02 -11.36
CA THR A 138 10.83 12.82 -12.12
C THR A 138 11.16 13.15 -13.58
N LYS A 139 10.35 14.00 -14.21
CA LYS A 139 10.61 14.48 -15.57
C LYS A 139 11.97 15.19 -15.67
N LYS A 140 12.26 16.05 -14.69
CA LYS A 140 13.50 16.83 -14.66
C LYS A 140 14.74 15.97 -14.44
N ASN A 141 14.67 15.01 -13.49
CA ASN A 141 15.85 14.30 -13.01
C ASN A 141 16.12 12.98 -13.75
N PHE A 142 15.08 12.28 -14.22
CA PHE A 142 15.21 10.94 -14.84
C PHE A 142 14.77 10.90 -16.31
N LYS A 143 14.18 11.98 -16.85
CA LYS A 143 13.64 12.03 -18.22
C LYS A 143 12.71 10.84 -18.52
N LEU A 144 11.82 10.52 -17.58
CA LEU A 144 10.82 9.46 -17.68
C LEU A 144 9.48 10.02 -18.17
N ASP A 145 8.69 9.20 -18.88
CA ASP A 145 7.28 9.53 -19.20
C ASP A 145 6.45 9.32 -17.93
N ILE A 146 6.10 10.42 -17.28
CA ILE A 146 5.24 10.43 -16.10
C ILE A 146 4.05 11.34 -16.36
N ARG A 147 2.85 10.85 -15.99
CA ARG A 147 1.58 11.55 -16.19
C ARG A 147 0.94 11.90 -14.85
N TYR A 148 0.39 13.10 -14.77
CA TYR A 148 -0.36 13.57 -13.60
C TYR A 148 -1.82 13.14 -13.70
N GLY A 149 -2.35 12.40 -12.72
CA GLY A 149 -3.76 12.00 -12.65
C GLY A 149 -3.97 10.61 -12.03
N PHE A 150 -5.22 10.18 -12.03
CA PHE A 150 -5.59 8.80 -11.66
C PHE A 150 -5.47 7.87 -12.87
N LEU A 151 -5.30 6.57 -12.64
CA LEU A 151 -5.26 5.58 -13.71
C LEU A 151 -6.47 5.66 -14.65
N LYS A 152 -7.66 5.88 -14.10
CA LYS A 152 -8.92 6.00 -14.86
C LYS A 152 -9.02 7.24 -15.74
N ASP A 153 -8.19 8.25 -15.50
CA ASP A 153 -8.18 9.49 -16.31
C ASP A 153 -7.50 9.26 -17.67
N PHE A 154 -6.84 8.12 -17.86
CA PHE A 154 -6.13 7.74 -19.07
C PHE A 154 -6.83 6.57 -19.76
N SER A 155 -7.28 6.79 -21.01
CA SER A 155 -7.93 5.77 -21.83
C SER A 155 -6.92 4.78 -22.42
N PHE A 156 -6.20 4.03 -21.58
CA PHE A 156 -5.29 3.00 -22.06
C PHE A 156 -6.05 1.89 -22.79
N LYS A 157 -5.46 1.41 -23.90
CA LYS A 157 -5.99 0.25 -24.63
C LYS A 157 -5.89 -1.00 -23.76
N GLU A 158 -6.81 -1.93 -23.96
CA GLU A 158 -6.70 -3.27 -23.38
C GLU A 158 -5.41 -3.95 -23.80
N ASN A 159 -4.86 -4.78 -22.92
CA ASN A 159 -3.68 -5.59 -23.21
C ASN A 159 -2.46 -4.76 -23.67
N SER A 160 -2.25 -3.57 -23.12
CA SER A 160 -1.17 -2.64 -23.52
C SER A 160 0.08 -2.73 -22.64
N PHE A 161 -0.01 -3.34 -21.46
CA PHE A 161 1.12 -3.44 -20.53
C PHE A 161 1.46 -4.90 -20.21
N ASP A 162 2.75 -5.16 -20.08
CA ASP A 162 3.29 -6.47 -19.65
C ASP A 162 3.27 -6.58 -18.13
N VAL A 163 3.57 -5.47 -17.46
CA VAL A 163 3.63 -5.38 -16.00
C VAL A 163 2.96 -4.09 -15.52
N VAL A 164 2.20 -4.19 -14.43
CA VAL A 164 1.73 -3.03 -13.66
C VAL A 164 2.23 -3.16 -12.22
N THR A 165 2.75 -2.08 -11.66
CA THR A 165 3.22 -2.04 -10.27
C THR A 165 2.41 -1.06 -9.42
N LEU A 166 2.14 -1.45 -8.16
CA LEU A 166 1.42 -0.70 -7.14
C LEU A 166 2.24 -0.73 -5.84
N TRP A 167 3.17 0.21 -5.71
CA TRP A 167 4.04 0.31 -4.53
C TRP A 167 3.39 1.16 -3.46
N ASP A 168 2.98 0.54 -2.35
CA ASP A 168 2.30 1.21 -1.23
C ASP A 168 1.16 2.14 -1.71
N LEU A 169 0.35 1.66 -2.65
CA LEU A 169 -0.73 2.41 -3.28
C LEU A 169 -2.13 1.89 -2.94
N ILE A 170 -2.34 0.57 -3.04
CA ILE A 170 -3.68 -0.02 -3.00
C ILE A 170 -4.43 0.26 -1.70
N GLU A 171 -3.72 0.41 -0.60
CA GLU A 171 -4.26 0.79 0.72
C GLU A 171 -4.76 2.22 0.80
N HIS A 172 -4.32 3.10 -0.10
CA HIS A 172 -4.68 4.52 -0.17
C HIS A 172 -5.84 4.82 -1.12
N VAL A 173 -6.21 3.85 -1.96
CA VAL A 173 -7.22 4.04 -3.00
C VAL A 173 -8.62 3.78 -2.45
N ARG A 174 -9.57 4.69 -2.70
CA ARG A 174 -10.96 4.55 -2.24
C ARG A 174 -11.67 3.33 -2.83
N GLU A 175 -11.40 3.03 -4.08
CA GLU A 175 -12.06 1.99 -4.87
C GLU A 175 -11.04 0.96 -5.38
N PRO A 176 -10.41 0.16 -4.49
CA PRO A 176 -9.35 -0.76 -4.89
C PRO A 176 -9.83 -1.88 -5.82
N LYS A 177 -11.12 -2.25 -5.76
CA LYS A 177 -11.71 -3.19 -6.73
C LYS A 177 -11.66 -2.62 -8.14
N GLU A 178 -12.07 -1.36 -8.32
CA GLU A 178 -12.12 -0.71 -9.64
C GLU A 178 -10.71 -0.45 -10.17
N LEU A 179 -9.78 -0.03 -9.31
CA LEU A 179 -8.36 0.05 -9.68
C LEU A 179 -7.85 -1.28 -10.23
N LEU A 180 -8.08 -2.39 -9.52
CA LEU A 180 -7.60 -3.71 -9.94
C LEU A 180 -8.30 -4.24 -11.18
N LYS A 181 -9.58 -3.93 -11.41
CA LYS A 181 -10.29 -4.25 -12.67
C LYS A 181 -9.63 -3.53 -13.84
N GLU A 182 -9.34 -2.24 -13.70
CA GLU A 182 -8.66 -1.47 -14.73
C GLU A 182 -7.24 -1.99 -14.98
N VAL A 183 -6.49 -2.29 -13.93
CA VAL A 183 -5.18 -2.96 -14.03
C VAL A 183 -5.29 -4.28 -14.79
N CYS A 184 -6.32 -5.10 -14.48
CA CYS A 184 -6.54 -6.37 -15.17
C CYS A 184 -6.88 -6.15 -16.65
N ARG A 185 -7.67 -5.13 -16.98
CA ARG A 185 -8.06 -4.81 -18.36
C ARG A 185 -6.85 -4.43 -19.21
N ILE A 186 -5.99 -3.53 -18.70
CA ILE A 186 -4.84 -3.00 -19.44
C ILE A 186 -3.65 -3.94 -19.50
N LEU A 187 -3.55 -4.93 -18.60
CA LEU A 187 -2.53 -5.97 -18.67
C LEU A 187 -2.77 -6.92 -19.82
N LYS A 188 -1.72 -7.28 -20.54
CA LYS A 188 -1.73 -8.36 -21.55
C LYS A 188 -2.15 -9.69 -20.89
N PRO A 189 -2.63 -10.67 -21.67
CA PRO A 189 -2.80 -12.05 -21.20
C PRO A 189 -1.48 -12.55 -20.58
N GLU A 190 -1.54 -13.18 -19.39
CA GLU A 190 -0.37 -13.61 -18.62
C GLU A 190 0.49 -12.46 -18.07
N GLY A 191 0.12 -11.20 -18.31
CA GLY A 191 0.78 -10.02 -17.72
C GLY A 191 0.71 -10.03 -16.20
N ILE A 192 1.60 -9.29 -15.56
CA ILE A 192 1.83 -9.35 -14.12
C ILE A 192 1.41 -8.06 -13.43
N VAL A 193 0.71 -8.18 -12.29
CA VAL A 193 0.61 -7.11 -11.31
C VAL A 193 1.51 -7.41 -10.11
N LEU A 194 2.36 -6.44 -9.71
CA LEU A 194 3.14 -6.48 -8.48
C LEU A 194 2.57 -5.46 -7.50
N ILE A 195 2.29 -5.88 -6.27
CA ILE A 195 1.70 -5.05 -5.22
C ILE A 195 2.57 -5.13 -3.98
N LEU A 196 2.96 -3.97 -3.43
CA LEU A 196 3.48 -3.84 -2.08
C LEU A 196 2.43 -3.12 -1.24
N THR A 197 2.10 -3.66 -0.05
CA THR A 197 1.11 -3.07 0.86
C THR A 197 1.37 -3.47 2.32
N PRO A 198 0.93 -2.68 3.34
CA PRO A 198 1.05 -3.06 4.74
C PRO A 198 0.35 -4.37 5.07
N ASN A 199 1.02 -5.20 5.88
CA ASN A 199 0.49 -6.48 6.34
C ASN A 199 -0.39 -6.29 7.59
N GLN A 200 -1.69 -6.55 7.47
CA GLN A 200 -2.64 -6.53 8.59
C GLN A 200 -2.20 -7.46 9.75
N ASN A 201 -1.59 -8.60 9.43
CA ASN A 201 -1.22 -9.64 10.40
C ASN A 201 0.23 -9.53 10.89
N SER A 202 0.87 -8.38 10.70
CA SER A 202 2.23 -8.13 11.18
C SER A 202 2.33 -8.17 12.71
N LEU A 203 3.54 -8.49 13.21
CA LEU A 203 3.78 -8.53 14.66
C LEU A 203 3.51 -7.17 15.31
N ILE A 204 3.94 -6.08 14.68
CA ILE A 204 3.71 -4.72 15.22
C ILE A 204 2.22 -4.40 15.38
N LYS A 205 1.36 -4.79 14.43
CA LYS A 205 -0.10 -4.59 14.58
C LYS A 205 -0.71 -5.49 15.65
N LYS A 206 -0.24 -6.73 15.76
CA LYS A 206 -0.71 -7.65 16.81
C LYS A 206 -0.34 -7.15 18.21
N THR A 207 0.91 -6.71 18.40
CA THR A 207 1.36 -6.16 19.69
C THR A 207 0.65 -4.86 20.04
N THR A 208 0.44 -3.98 19.05
CA THR A 208 -0.36 -2.75 19.23
C THR A 208 -1.79 -3.06 19.68
N ASN A 209 -2.47 -3.99 19.01
CA ASN A 209 -3.83 -4.39 19.36
C ASN A 209 -3.91 -5.01 20.75
N LEU A 210 -2.91 -5.83 21.10
CA LEU A 210 -2.83 -6.47 22.42
C LEU A 210 -2.59 -5.44 23.52
N SER A 211 -1.62 -4.53 23.33
CA SER A 211 -1.30 -3.49 24.32
C SER A 211 -2.48 -2.54 24.57
N TYR A 212 -3.22 -2.19 23.51
CA TYR A 212 -4.44 -1.37 23.65
C TYR A 212 -5.53 -2.11 24.45
N LYS A 213 -5.73 -3.41 24.20
CA LYS A 213 -6.69 -4.22 24.94
C LYS A 213 -6.30 -4.40 26.39
N LEU A 214 -5.04 -4.76 26.69
CA LEU A 214 -4.53 -4.96 28.05
C LEU A 214 -4.56 -3.68 28.88
N SER A 215 -4.40 -2.53 28.26
CA SER A 215 -4.51 -1.21 28.92
C SER A 215 -5.96 -0.70 29.05
N PHE A 216 -6.95 -1.51 28.71
CA PHE A 216 -8.37 -1.11 28.67
C PHE A 216 -8.58 0.17 27.85
N GLY A 217 -7.86 0.30 26.71
CA GLY A 217 -7.93 1.46 25.82
C GLY A 217 -7.19 2.71 26.33
N ARG A 218 -6.46 2.63 27.45
CA ARG A 218 -5.71 3.78 28.00
C ARG A 218 -4.43 4.08 27.23
N TRP A 219 -3.71 3.06 26.75
CA TRP A 219 -2.47 3.24 26.00
C TRP A 219 -2.75 3.38 24.49
N LYS A 220 -3.03 4.61 24.09
CA LYS A 220 -3.49 4.99 22.75
C LYS A 220 -2.37 5.18 21.73
N THR A 221 -1.17 5.52 22.18
CA THR A 221 -0.05 5.94 21.34
C THR A 221 0.37 4.91 20.28
N PRO A 222 0.52 3.61 20.60
CA PRO A 222 0.87 2.62 19.57
C PRO A 222 -0.17 2.55 18.44
N ALA A 223 -1.46 2.75 18.78
CA ALA A 223 -2.53 2.74 17.79
C ALA A 223 -2.42 3.93 16.82
N ASN A 224 -2.11 5.13 17.32
CA ASN A 224 -1.93 6.31 16.48
C ASN A 224 -0.78 6.18 15.48
N VAL A 225 0.29 5.46 15.86
CA VAL A 225 1.46 5.23 15.00
C VAL A 225 1.19 4.19 13.92
N VAL A 226 0.41 3.15 14.26
CA VAL A 226 0.21 1.98 13.39
C VAL A 226 -1.00 2.12 12.48
N TYR A 227 -2.01 2.91 12.88
CA TYR A 227 -3.22 3.15 12.11
C TYR A 227 -3.25 4.60 11.62
N ASP A 228 -2.68 4.80 10.45
CA ASP A 228 -2.72 6.08 9.74
C ASP A 228 -4.07 6.28 9.03
N ILE A 229 -4.57 7.53 9.03
CA ILE A 229 -5.82 7.91 8.31
C ILE A 229 -5.66 7.85 6.80
N HIS A 230 -4.44 7.89 6.29
CA HIS A 230 -4.17 7.76 4.86
C HIS A 230 -4.25 6.32 4.37
N HIS A 231 -4.13 5.33 5.27
CA HIS A 231 -4.36 3.92 4.95
C HIS A 231 -5.85 3.58 5.10
N LEU A 232 -6.59 3.60 4.00
CA LEU A 232 -8.03 3.32 3.98
C LEU A 232 -8.33 1.84 4.25
N TYR A 233 -7.40 0.96 3.88
CA TYR A 233 -7.54 -0.49 3.97
C TYR A 233 -6.28 -1.15 4.51
N TYR A 234 -6.46 -2.23 5.27
CA TYR A 234 -5.37 -3.02 5.84
C TYR A 234 -5.51 -4.47 5.38
N PHE A 235 -4.73 -4.86 4.38
CA PHE A 235 -4.83 -6.18 3.78
C PHE A 235 -4.09 -7.26 4.56
N SER A 236 -4.73 -8.43 4.68
CA SER A 236 -4.05 -9.69 5.02
C SER A 236 -3.71 -10.47 3.75
N LYS A 237 -2.80 -11.44 3.84
CA LYS A 237 -2.54 -12.37 2.74
C LYS A 237 -3.84 -12.97 2.19
N LYS A 238 -4.75 -13.41 3.08
CA LYS A 238 -6.04 -14.01 2.69
C LYS A 238 -6.92 -13.03 1.92
N ASN A 239 -7.09 -11.80 2.45
CA ASN A 239 -8.00 -10.81 1.87
C ASN A 239 -7.55 -10.35 0.48
N ILE A 240 -6.25 -10.03 0.34
CA ILE A 240 -5.73 -9.57 -0.96
C ILE A 240 -5.77 -10.68 -2.01
N THR A 241 -5.49 -11.94 -1.61
CA THR A 241 -5.59 -13.09 -2.54
C THR A 241 -7.03 -13.30 -3.00
N ILE A 242 -8.03 -13.22 -2.10
CA ILE A 242 -9.44 -13.32 -2.46
C ILE A 242 -9.82 -12.20 -3.44
N LEU A 243 -9.42 -10.97 -3.15
CA LEU A 243 -9.72 -9.83 -4.02
C LEU A 243 -9.14 -10.02 -5.42
N LEU A 244 -7.85 -10.35 -5.51
CA LEU A 244 -7.16 -10.60 -6.77
C LEU A 244 -7.79 -11.75 -7.56
N THR A 245 -8.15 -12.84 -6.88
CA THR A 245 -8.80 -14.00 -7.53
C THR A 245 -10.17 -13.64 -8.11
N LYS A 246 -10.98 -12.85 -7.38
CA LYS A 246 -12.30 -12.37 -7.86
C LYS A 246 -12.19 -11.47 -9.10
N ILE A 247 -11.09 -10.73 -9.24
CA ILE A 247 -10.83 -9.84 -10.38
C ILE A 247 -10.34 -10.60 -11.63
N GLY A 248 -9.80 -11.81 -11.46
CA GLY A 248 -9.26 -12.59 -12.57
C GLY A 248 -7.75 -12.80 -12.53
N PHE A 249 -7.11 -12.55 -11.40
CA PHE A 249 -5.70 -12.84 -11.20
C PHE A 249 -5.46 -14.21 -10.55
N LYS A 250 -4.29 -14.80 -10.84
CA LYS A 250 -3.72 -15.95 -10.12
C LYS A 250 -2.49 -15.46 -9.39
N THR A 251 -2.51 -15.49 -8.06
CA THR A 251 -1.34 -15.13 -7.25
C THR A 251 -0.27 -16.20 -7.40
N VAL A 252 0.93 -15.81 -7.81
CA VAL A 252 2.08 -16.70 -8.03
C VAL A 252 3.18 -16.53 -7.00
N TYR A 253 3.19 -15.40 -6.27
CA TYR A 253 4.12 -15.16 -5.17
C TYR A 253 3.51 -14.27 -4.11
N ILE A 254 3.72 -14.60 -2.85
CA ILE A 254 3.48 -13.69 -1.70
C ILE A 254 4.65 -13.83 -0.73
N GLY A 255 5.42 -12.75 -0.61
CA GLY A 255 6.47 -12.58 0.39
C GLY A 255 6.04 -11.62 1.49
N LYS A 256 6.66 -11.76 2.66
CA LYS A 256 6.57 -10.77 3.74
C LYS A 256 7.86 -9.98 3.78
N GLU A 257 7.74 -8.66 3.71
CA GLU A 257 8.85 -7.71 3.68
C GLU A 257 8.80 -6.79 4.88
N GLU A 258 9.91 -6.13 5.14
CA GLU A 258 10.05 -5.23 6.27
C GLU A 258 10.34 -3.81 5.77
N THR A 259 9.52 -2.87 6.24
CA THR A 259 9.88 -1.45 6.18
C THR A 259 10.91 -1.19 7.26
N ILE A 260 11.90 -0.35 7.01
CA ILE A 260 12.92 -0.05 7.99
C ILE A 260 12.31 0.72 9.17
N LEU A 261 12.71 0.27 10.35
CA LEU A 261 12.34 0.87 11.63
C LEU A 261 12.60 2.38 11.68
N ASN A 262 13.69 2.85 11.04
CA ASN A 262 14.03 4.27 10.96
C ASN A 262 12.95 5.12 10.27
N ARG A 263 12.10 4.55 9.42
CA ARG A 263 10.95 5.26 8.86
C ARG A 263 9.83 5.47 9.89
N ILE A 264 9.73 4.56 10.87
CA ILE A 264 8.76 4.66 11.97
C ILE A 264 9.30 5.54 13.11
N ILE A 265 10.63 5.50 13.35
CA ILE A 265 11.31 6.23 14.43
C ILE A 265 12.00 7.49 13.88
N GLY A 266 12.12 7.64 12.54
CA GLY A 266 12.87 8.67 11.86
C GLY A 266 12.28 10.09 11.97
N GLU A 267 12.70 10.99 11.10
CA GLU A 267 12.31 12.41 11.11
C GLU A 267 10.80 12.65 10.97
N GLU A 268 10.06 11.68 10.42
CA GLU A 268 8.59 11.71 10.25
C GLU A 268 7.84 11.30 11.52
N SER A 269 8.51 10.65 12.49
CA SER A 269 7.85 10.29 13.74
C SER A 269 7.68 11.52 14.62
N ASP A 270 6.56 11.57 15.33
CA ASP A 270 6.35 12.55 16.38
C ASP A 270 7.60 12.64 17.25
N HIS A 271 8.08 13.85 17.47
CA HIS A 271 9.28 14.16 18.25
C HIS A 271 9.33 13.43 19.61
N TRP A 272 8.16 13.03 20.11
CA TRP A 272 7.94 12.27 21.32
C TRP A 272 8.43 10.81 21.24
N ILE A 273 8.26 10.10 20.10
CA ILE A 273 8.73 8.70 19.94
C ILE A 273 10.26 8.66 20.05
N LYS A 274 10.94 9.60 19.42
CA LYS A 274 12.42 9.70 19.47
C LYS A 274 12.93 9.94 20.90
N LYS A 275 12.23 10.74 21.69
CA LYS A 275 12.61 11.09 23.07
C LYS A 275 12.42 9.92 24.03
N ASN A 276 11.52 8.95 23.72
CA ASN A 276 11.25 7.83 24.60
C ASN A 276 12.13 6.61 24.26
N LYS A 277 13.29 6.53 24.92
CA LYS A 277 14.28 5.44 24.71
C LYS A 277 13.67 4.04 24.92
N PHE A 278 12.76 3.86 25.89
CA PHE A 278 12.10 2.58 26.13
C PHE A 278 11.18 2.16 24.99
N MET A 279 10.46 3.11 24.40
CA MET A 279 9.60 2.83 23.26
C MET A 279 10.40 2.51 22.00
N VAL A 280 11.50 3.23 21.76
CA VAL A 280 12.42 2.94 20.66
C VAL A 280 13.02 1.54 20.83
N PHE A 281 13.45 1.19 22.05
CA PHE A 281 13.95 -0.15 22.36
C PHE A 281 12.88 -1.24 22.12
N GLY A 282 11.66 -1.03 22.63
CA GLY A 282 10.52 -1.95 22.41
C GLY A 282 10.21 -2.14 20.93
N LEU A 283 10.20 -1.06 20.13
CA LEU A 283 10.02 -1.16 18.67
C LEU A 283 11.15 -1.95 18.01
N ARG A 284 12.41 -1.70 18.38
CA ARG A 284 13.56 -2.49 17.88
C ARG A 284 13.41 -3.98 18.18
N LEU A 285 12.99 -4.32 19.39
CA LEU A 285 12.76 -5.70 19.80
C LEU A 285 11.61 -6.35 18.99
N ILE A 286 10.49 -5.63 18.80
CA ILE A 286 9.36 -6.10 17.98
C ILE A 286 9.81 -6.37 16.55
N PHE A 287 10.59 -5.48 15.93
CA PHE A 287 11.10 -5.66 14.57
C PHE A 287 12.10 -6.83 14.49
N PHE A 288 12.97 -6.96 15.48
CA PHE A 288 13.89 -8.09 15.56
C PHE A 288 13.14 -9.44 15.64
N ILE A 289 12.15 -9.55 16.53
CA ILE A 289 11.31 -10.74 16.64
C ILE A 289 10.50 -10.96 15.35
N ALA A 290 9.97 -9.89 14.73
CA ALA A 290 9.25 -9.99 13.47
C ALA A 290 10.13 -10.56 12.34
N LYS A 291 11.40 -10.18 12.32
CA LYS A 291 12.39 -10.72 11.37
C LYS A 291 12.63 -12.21 11.60
N LEU A 292 12.84 -12.63 12.85
CA LEU A 292 13.06 -14.02 13.22
C LEU A 292 11.84 -14.92 12.93
N THR A 293 10.65 -14.44 13.27
CA THR A 293 9.39 -15.20 13.11
C THR A 293 8.77 -15.07 11.71
N GLY A 294 9.36 -14.25 10.83
CA GLY A 294 8.79 -13.96 9.52
C GLY A 294 7.46 -13.17 9.57
N ASN A 295 7.12 -12.54 10.71
CA ASN A 295 5.88 -11.74 10.86
C ASN A 295 6.10 -10.26 10.54
N LYS A 296 6.70 -10.02 9.37
CA LYS A 296 7.07 -8.68 8.87
C LYS A 296 5.86 -7.84 8.50
N ASN A 297 6.06 -6.52 8.37
CA ASN A 297 4.99 -5.52 8.33
C ASN A 297 4.48 -5.17 6.92
N LYS A 298 5.09 -5.72 5.86
CA LYS A 298 4.65 -5.54 4.46
C LYS A 298 4.35 -6.88 3.79
N LEU A 299 3.48 -6.84 2.78
CA LEU A 299 3.24 -7.93 1.84
C LEU A 299 3.73 -7.51 0.46
N LEU A 300 4.58 -8.30 -0.15
CA LEU A 300 4.97 -8.18 -1.56
C LEU A 300 4.28 -9.31 -2.33
N ILE A 301 3.37 -8.95 -3.21
CA ILE A 301 2.49 -9.87 -3.92
C ILE A 301 2.77 -9.76 -5.41
N LEU A 302 2.91 -10.89 -6.09
CA LEU A 302 2.97 -10.94 -7.53
C LEU A 302 1.86 -11.86 -8.04
N SER A 303 1.03 -11.33 -8.94
CA SER A 303 -0.10 -12.05 -9.49
C SER A 303 -0.15 -11.91 -11.00
N ARG A 304 -0.56 -12.97 -11.68
CA ARG A 304 -0.65 -13.07 -13.13
C ARG A 304 -2.10 -12.96 -13.56
N LYS A 305 -2.38 -12.18 -14.62
CA LYS A 305 -3.69 -12.16 -15.26
C LYS A 305 -3.98 -13.54 -15.83
N LYS A 306 -5.13 -14.12 -15.47
CA LYS A 306 -5.57 -15.41 -16.05
C LYS A 306 -5.83 -15.24 -17.54
N ARG A 307 -5.48 -16.25 -18.34
CA ARG A 307 -5.98 -16.35 -19.71
C ARG A 307 -7.50 -16.55 -19.63
N ILE A 308 -8.24 -15.72 -20.31
CA ILE A 308 -9.62 -16.03 -20.64
C ILE A 308 -9.51 -17.06 -21.78
N LEU A 309 -9.74 -18.34 -21.46
CA LEU A 309 -9.97 -19.32 -22.51
C LEU A 309 -11.31 -18.91 -23.15
N THR A 310 -11.25 -18.16 -24.26
CA THR A 310 -12.37 -18.05 -25.17
C THR A 310 -12.55 -19.47 -25.68
N ASN A 311 -13.52 -20.21 -25.14
CA ASN A 311 -14.02 -21.39 -25.78
C ASN A 311 -14.50 -20.95 -27.17
N ILE A 312 -13.67 -21.21 -28.19
CA ILE A 312 -14.09 -21.17 -29.56
C ILE A 312 -15.04 -22.37 -29.68
N ILE A 313 -16.34 -22.09 -29.59
CA ILE A 313 -17.41 -23.01 -29.99
C ILE A 313 -17.57 -22.88 -31.51
#